data_2beeb0e92c833cc264c3756f3559e145
#
_entry.id   2beeb0e92c833cc264c3756f3559e145
#
_cell.length_a   1.000
_cell.length_b   1.000
_cell.length_c   1.000
_cell.angle_alpha   90.00
_cell.angle_beta   90.00
_cell.angle_gamma   90.00
#
_symmetry.space_group_name_H-M   'P 1'
#
loop_
_entity.id
_entity.type
_entity.pdbx_description
1 polymer ?
#
loop_
_entity_poly.entity_id
_entity_poly.type
_entity_poly.pdbx_seq_one_letter_code
_entity_poly.pdbx_strand_id
1 'polypeptide(L)'
;MNISLENIDKVSAVLTIKMEKADYADRVEKALKDFRRKASMPGFRPGQVPMGLLKKRFGKDITAEEVNKLLGEKLYAYIKENNLNILGEPLPSEDRQQDIDFDTMEEFSFAFDLALAPEFKAELSGEDTVDYYDIQVDDKMIDGQVKMYTQRAGSYEHVDSYEAKDMAVSYTHLRAHETSQ
;
A
#
# COMPACT_ATOMS: atom_id res chain seq x y z
N MET A 1 -5.53 -24.04 -3.54
CA MET A 1 -4.57 -22.95 -3.27
C MET A 1 -3.29 -23.52 -2.67
N ASN A 2 -2.12 -23.15 -3.18
CA ASN A 2 -0.82 -23.59 -2.70
C ASN A 2 0.09 -22.39 -2.45
N ILE A 3 0.73 -22.37 -1.27
CA ILE A 3 1.65 -21.29 -0.89
C ILE A 3 3.00 -21.92 -0.59
N SER A 4 4.05 -21.43 -1.23
CA SER A 4 5.42 -21.89 -1.05
C SER A 4 6.36 -20.72 -0.78
N LEU A 5 7.25 -20.90 0.20
CA LEU A 5 8.29 -19.95 0.55
C LEU A 5 9.64 -20.52 0.12
N GLU A 6 10.38 -19.78 -0.66
CA GLU A 6 11.74 -20.09 -1.08
C GLU A 6 12.69 -19.04 -0.50
N ASN A 7 13.58 -19.45 0.40
CA ASN A 7 14.62 -18.57 0.92
C ASN A 7 15.75 -18.47 -0.12
N ILE A 8 16.04 -17.27 -0.58
CA ILE A 8 17.15 -17.00 -1.49
C ILE A 8 18.45 -16.89 -0.67
N ASP A 9 18.37 -16.15 0.43
CA ASP A 9 19.48 -15.98 1.37
C ASP A 9 18.96 -15.80 2.81
N LYS A 10 19.80 -15.31 3.73
CA LYS A 10 19.44 -15.13 5.15
C LYS A 10 18.44 -14.01 5.41
N VAL A 11 18.29 -13.10 4.48
CA VAL A 11 17.48 -11.87 4.63
C VAL A 11 16.51 -11.67 3.48
N SER A 12 16.50 -12.57 2.48
CA SER A 12 15.64 -12.47 1.30
C SER A 12 14.94 -13.81 1.03
N ALA A 13 13.64 -13.75 0.78
CA ALA A 13 12.84 -14.89 0.40
C ALA A 13 11.82 -14.52 -0.68
N VAL A 14 11.37 -15.50 -1.46
CA VAL A 14 10.26 -15.35 -2.40
C VAL A 14 9.10 -16.20 -1.95
N LEU A 15 7.95 -15.57 -1.79
CA LEU A 15 6.69 -16.22 -1.49
C LEU A 15 5.89 -16.37 -2.77
N THR A 16 5.60 -17.60 -3.17
CA THR A 16 4.76 -17.89 -4.34
C THR A 16 3.40 -18.40 -3.89
N ILE A 17 2.34 -17.79 -4.38
CA ILE A 17 0.96 -18.15 -4.10
C ILE A 17 0.30 -18.58 -5.41
N LYS A 18 -0.07 -19.85 -5.50
CA LYS A 18 -0.83 -20.42 -6.63
C LYS A 18 -2.29 -20.55 -6.25
N MET A 19 -3.16 -19.97 -7.05
CA MET A 19 -4.61 -20.01 -6.89
C MET A 19 -5.26 -20.69 -8.08
N GLU A 20 -6.13 -21.62 -7.80
CA GLU A 20 -6.97 -22.31 -8.78
C GLU A 20 -8.37 -21.73 -8.77
N LYS A 21 -9.13 -21.94 -9.84
CA LYS A 21 -10.51 -21.46 -9.97
C LYS A 21 -11.41 -21.80 -8.78
N ALA A 22 -11.24 -23.00 -8.21
CA ALA A 22 -12.00 -23.44 -7.05
C ALA A 22 -11.80 -22.54 -5.81
N ASP A 23 -10.66 -21.88 -5.70
CA ASP A 23 -10.33 -21.06 -4.53
C ASP A 23 -11.09 -19.71 -4.50
N TYR A 24 -11.40 -19.15 -5.67
CA TYR A 24 -12.00 -17.82 -5.78
C TYR A 24 -13.42 -17.80 -6.42
N ALA A 25 -13.85 -18.88 -7.08
CA ALA A 25 -15.10 -18.91 -7.84
C ALA A 25 -16.33 -18.52 -7.01
N ASP A 26 -16.46 -19.04 -5.78
CA ASP A 26 -17.57 -18.75 -4.88
C ASP A 26 -17.61 -17.28 -4.46
N ARG A 27 -16.44 -16.68 -4.23
CA ARG A 27 -16.31 -15.26 -3.88
C ARG A 27 -16.73 -14.38 -5.04
N VAL A 28 -16.24 -14.69 -6.25
CA VAL A 28 -16.60 -13.98 -7.48
C VAL A 28 -18.10 -14.08 -7.75
N GLU A 29 -18.69 -15.26 -7.57
CA GLU A 29 -20.13 -15.42 -7.76
C GLU A 29 -20.95 -14.60 -6.76
N LYS A 30 -20.53 -14.58 -5.50
CA LYS A 30 -21.14 -13.76 -4.45
C LYS A 30 -21.00 -12.27 -4.77
N ALA A 31 -19.80 -11.82 -5.13
CA ALA A 31 -19.53 -10.43 -5.51
C ALA A 31 -20.37 -9.99 -6.72
N LEU A 32 -20.51 -10.85 -7.75
CA LEU A 32 -21.39 -10.60 -8.89
C LEU A 32 -22.86 -10.47 -8.50
N LYS A 33 -23.34 -11.31 -7.56
CA LYS A 33 -24.71 -11.23 -7.03
C LYS A 33 -24.94 -9.92 -6.26
N ASP A 34 -23.97 -9.52 -5.44
CA ASP A 34 -24.05 -8.28 -4.68
C ASP A 34 -23.93 -7.04 -5.59
N PHE A 35 -23.05 -7.09 -6.58
CA PHE A 35 -22.94 -6.06 -7.61
C PHE A 35 -24.24 -5.91 -8.40
N ARG A 36 -24.90 -7.02 -8.78
CA ARG A 36 -26.18 -7.00 -9.49
C ARG A 36 -27.25 -6.21 -8.75
N ARG A 37 -27.33 -6.33 -7.42
CA ARG A 37 -28.31 -5.62 -6.59
C ARG A 37 -28.18 -4.10 -6.67
N LYS A 38 -26.95 -3.62 -6.89
CA LYS A 38 -26.60 -2.19 -6.95
C LYS A 38 -26.46 -1.68 -8.38
N ALA A 39 -26.34 -2.59 -9.35
CA ALA A 39 -26.06 -2.24 -10.74
C ALA A 39 -27.24 -1.50 -11.37
N SER A 40 -26.92 -0.35 -11.97
CA SER A 40 -27.83 0.42 -12.81
C SER A 40 -27.27 0.45 -14.24
N MET A 41 -28.03 -0.04 -15.20
CA MET A 41 -27.65 -0.04 -16.60
C MET A 41 -28.78 0.50 -17.47
N PRO A 42 -28.48 1.30 -18.52
CA PRO A 42 -29.49 1.77 -19.45
C PRO A 42 -30.30 0.61 -20.02
N GLY A 43 -31.66 0.74 -20.01
CA GLY A 43 -32.57 -0.30 -20.49
C GLY A 43 -32.98 -1.36 -19.46
N PHE A 44 -32.42 -1.32 -18.25
CA PHE A 44 -32.79 -2.25 -17.18
C PHE A 44 -33.14 -1.51 -15.89
N ARG A 45 -34.14 -2.06 -15.18
CA ARG A 45 -34.46 -1.58 -13.84
C ARG A 45 -33.28 -1.90 -12.89
N PRO A 46 -32.93 -1.00 -11.95
CA PRO A 46 -31.86 -1.26 -10.96
C PRO A 46 -32.06 -2.63 -10.27
N GLY A 47 -31.02 -3.42 -10.19
CA GLY A 47 -31.05 -4.77 -9.62
C GLY A 47 -31.62 -5.88 -10.51
N GLN A 48 -32.15 -5.56 -11.70
CA GLN A 48 -32.77 -6.54 -12.62
C GLN A 48 -31.93 -6.83 -13.88
N VAL A 49 -30.68 -6.39 -13.89
CA VAL A 49 -29.73 -6.66 -14.99
C VAL A 49 -29.47 -8.17 -15.09
N PRO A 50 -29.55 -8.79 -16.29
CA PRO A 50 -29.22 -10.20 -16.46
C PRO A 50 -27.79 -10.53 -16.04
N MET A 51 -27.62 -11.62 -15.30
CA MET A 51 -26.31 -12.03 -14.77
C MET A 51 -25.26 -12.28 -15.88
N GLY A 52 -25.70 -12.87 -17.00
CA GLY A 52 -24.81 -13.10 -18.15
C GLY A 52 -24.23 -11.81 -18.76
N LEU A 53 -25.03 -10.74 -18.79
CA LEU A 53 -24.57 -9.44 -19.27
C LEU A 53 -23.59 -8.78 -18.31
N LEU A 54 -23.88 -8.87 -17.00
CA LEU A 54 -22.96 -8.37 -15.97
C LEU A 54 -21.64 -9.12 -15.99
N LYS A 55 -21.68 -10.46 -16.08
CA LYS A 55 -20.48 -11.28 -16.15
C LYS A 55 -19.63 -10.96 -17.39
N LYS A 56 -20.27 -10.74 -18.54
CA LYS A 56 -19.55 -10.37 -19.76
C LYS A 56 -18.90 -8.99 -19.69
N ARG A 57 -19.52 -8.04 -18.98
CA ARG A 57 -19.05 -6.64 -18.96
C ARG A 57 -18.14 -6.33 -17.78
N PHE A 58 -18.40 -6.91 -16.63
CA PHE A 58 -17.71 -6.61 -15.36
C PHE A 58 -17.07 -7.84 -14.71
N GLY A 59 -17.21 -9.02 -15.32
CA GLY A 59 -16.71 -10.25 -14.74
C GLY A 59 -15.22 -10.24 -14.52
N LYS A 60 -14.44 -9.70 -15.47
CA LYS A 60 -12.99 -9.56 -15.38
C LYS A 60 -12.58 -8.69 -14.19
N ASP A 61 -13.15 -7.49 -14.10
CA ASP A 61 -12.81 -6.53 -13.04
C ASP A 61 -13.18 -7.08 -11.66
N ILE A 62 -14.36 -7.69 -11.53
CA ILE A 62 -14.81 -8.31 -10.28
C ILE A 62 -13.94 -9.51 -9.91
N THR A 63 -13.53 -10.32 -10.89
CA THR A 63 -12.63 -11.44 -10.65
C THR A 63 -11.27 -10.93 -10.16
N ALA A 64 -10.69 -9.94 -10.84
CA ALA A 64 -9.42 -9.34 -10.43
C ALA A 64 -9.49 -8.75 -9.02
N GLU A 65 -10.58 -8.04 -8.70
CA GLU A 65 -10.79 -7.47 -7.36
C GLU A 65 -10.86 -8.56 -6.27
N GLU A 66 -11.65 -9.61 -6.48
CA GLU A 66 -11.82 -10.68 -5.50
C GLU A 66 -10.57 -11.55 -5.37
N VAL A 67 -9.85 -11.80 -6.46
CA VAL A 67 -8.55 -12.49 -6.45
C VAL A 67 -7.53 -11.67 -5.66
N ASN A 68 -7.43 -10.36 -5.89
CA ASN A 68 -6.52 -9.48 -5.15
C ASN A 68 -6.85 -9.42 -3.65
N LYS A 69 -8.14 -9.37 -3.28
CA LYS A 69 -8.54 -9.43 -1.86
C LYS A 69 -8.13 -10.75 -1.21
N LEU A 70 -8.42 -11.87 -1.89
CA LEU A 70 -8.05 -13.19 -1.39
C LEU A 70 -6.54 -13.36 -1.28
N LEU A 71 -5.80 -12.84 -2.26
CA LEU A 71 -4.35 -12.84 -2.29
C LEU A 71 -3.77 -12.13 -1.06
N GLY A 72 -4.22 -10.88 -0.81
CA GLY A 72 -3.81 -10.12 0.37
C GLY A 72 -4.13 -10.82 1.69
N GLU A 73 -5.37 -11.32 1.84
CA GLU A 73 -5.77 -12.09 3.03
C GLU A 73 -4.84 -13.29 3.29
N LYS A 74 -4.52 -14.06 2.26
CA LYS A 74 -3.70 -15.27 2.38
C LYS A 74 -2.22 -14.98 2.56
N LEU A 75 -1.72 -13.94 1.90
CA LEU A 75 -0.34 -13.47 2.05
C LEU A 75 -0.05 -13.11 3.52
N TYR A 76 -0.86 -12.23 4.09
CA TYR A 76 -0.67 -11.80 5.48
C TYR A 76 -0.99 -12.89 6.50
N ALA A 77 -1.98 -13.77 6.22
CA ALA A 77 -2.24 -14.92 7.07
C ALA A 77 -1.03 -15.85 7.12
N TYR A 78 -0.43 -16.17 5.98
CA TYR A 78 0.77 -17.03 5.90
C TYR A 78 1.96 -16.43 6.66
N ILE A 79 2.23 -15.13 6.48
CA ILE A 79 3.31 -14.43 7.20
C ILE A 79 3.11 -14.54 8.71
N LYS A 80 1.88 -14.33 9.17
CA LYS A 80 1.52 -14.40 10.60
C LYS A 80 1.59 -15.81 11.16
N GLU A 81 1.05 -16.80 10.46
CA GLU A 81 1.03 -18.21 10.88
C GLU A 81 2.44 -18.80 10.98
N ASN A 82 3.33 -18.41 10.08
CA ASN A 82 4.72 -18.86 10.08
C ASN A 82 5.66 -17.96 10.89
N ASN A 83 5.12 -16.95 11.60
CA ASN A 83 5.89 -15.99 12.40
C ASN A 83 7.07 -15.37 11.62
N LEU A 84 6.86 -15.05 10.34
CA LEU A 84 7.90 -14.46 9.51
C LEU A 84 8.07 -12.99 9.91
N ASN A 85 9.26 -12.65 10.39
CA ASN A 85 9.62 -11.27 10.68
C ASN A 85 10.07 -10.58 9.40
N ILE A 86 9.15 -9.89 8.74
CA ILE A 86 9.43 -9.16 7.50
C ILE A 86 9.80 -7.70 7.78
N LEU A 87 10.72 -7.17 6.98
CA LEU A 87 11.12 -5.76 6.98
C LEU A 87 10.39 -5.05 5.83
N GLY A 88 9.33 -4.32 6.17
CA GLY A 88 8.50 -3.64 5.18
C GLY A 88 7.38 -4.52 4.61
N GLU A 89 6.78 -4.05 3.52
CA GLU A 89 5.68 -4.75 2.84
C GLU A 89 6.22 -5.73 1.78
N PRO A 90 5.54 -6.87 1.55
CA PRO A 90 5.85 -7.76 0.43
C PRO A 90 5.73 -7.04 -0.91
N LEU A 91 6.73 -7.16 -1.76
CA LEU A 91 6.74 -6.54 -3.09
C LEU A 91 6.49 -7.60 -4.16
N PRO A 92 5.67 -7.32 -5.21
CA PRO A 92 5.57 -8.21 -6.36
C PRO A 92 6.95 -8.41 -6.99
N SER A 93 7.32 -9.67 -7.25
CA SER A 93 8.62 -10.00 -7.85
C SER A 93 8.60 -9.70 -9.34
N GLU A 94 9.43 -8.76 -9.81
CA GLU A 94 9.50 -8.42 -11.24
C GLU A 94 10.01 -9.59 -12.10
N ASP A 95 10.96 -10.38 -11.56
CA ASP A 95 11.60 -11.46 -12.29
C ASP A 95 10.76 -12.74 -12.36
N ARG A 96 9.90 -12.99 -11.37
CA ARG A 96 9.16 -14.25 -11.20
C ARG A 96 7.65 -14.11 -11.40
N GLN A 97 7.15 -12.89 -11.51
CA GLN A 97 5.74 -12.66 -11.77
C GLN A 97 5.39 -13.03 -13.20
N GLN A 98 4.42 -13.93 -13.36
CA GLN A 98 3.88 -14.28 -14.66
C GLN A 98 2.85 -13.24 -15.12
N ASP A 99 2.74 -13.07 -16.44
CA ASP A 99 1.66 -12.27 -17.00
C ASP A 99 0.31 -12.86 -16.62
N ILE A 100 -0.58 -12.03 -16.10
CA ILE A 100 -1.89 -12.46 -15.60
C ILE A 100 -2.97 -11.94 -16.55
N ASP A 101 -3.69 -12.87 -17.16
CA ASP A 101 -4.87 -12.57 -17.95
C ASP A 101 -6.13 -13.20 -17.33
N PHE A 102 -6.97 -12.36 -16.73
CA PHE A 102 -8.21 -12.78 -16.10
C PHE A 102 -9.32 -13.19 -17.09
N ASP A 103 -9.11 -13.02 -18.40
CA ASP A 103 -10.08 -13.46 -19.42
C ASP A 103 -9.86 -14.89 -19.86
N THR A 104 -8.58 -15.32 -19.94
CA THR A 104 -8.20 -16.61 -20.53
C THR A 104 -7.68 -17.62 -19.51
N MET A 105 -7.14 -17.14 -18.39
CA MET A 105 -6.53 -17.99 -17.37
C MET A 105 -7.52 -18.31 -16.25
N GLU A 106 -7.50 -19.55 -15.78
CA GLU A 106 -8.26 -20.01 -14.62
C GLU A 106 -7.38 -20.26 -13.39
N GLU A 107 -6.05 -20.30 -13.59
CA GLU A 107 -5.04 -20.48 -12.57
C GLU A 107 -4.11 -19.29 -12.55
N PHE A 108 -3.82 -18.77 -11.37
CA PHE A 108 -2.96 -17.62 -11.18
C PHE A 108 -1.79 -17.94 -10.26
N SER A 109 -0.60 -17.47 -10.63
CA SER A 109 0.59 -17.58 -9.80
C SER A 109 1.14 -16.21 -9.51
N PHE A 110 1.21 -15.88 -8.21
CA PHE A 110 1.73 -14.60 -7.73
C PHE A 110 3.02 -14.84 -6.97
N ALA A 111 4.06 -14.09 -7.28
CA ALA A 111 5.34 -14.14 -6.60
C ALA A 111 5.61 -12.81 -5.88
N PHE A 112 6.04 -12.90 -4.62
CA PHE A 112 6.35 -11.74 -3.79
C PHE A 112 7.74 -11.87 -3.20
N ASP A 113 8.53 -10.83 -3.33
CA ASP A 113 9.82 -10.70 -2.68
C ASP A 113 9.62 -10.21 -1.25
N LEU A 114 10.21 -10.94 -0.31
CA LEU A 114 10.15 -10.65 1.12
C LEU A 114 11.56 -10.31 1.62
N ALA A 115 11.69 -9.20 2.33
CA ALA A 115 12.86 -8.92 3.14
C ALA A 115 12.63 -9.46 4.55
N LEU A 116 13.47 -10.40 4.98
CA LEU A 116 13.39 -11.03 6.29
C LEU A 116 14.31 -10.32 7.28
N ALA A 117 13.82 -10.11 8.51
CA ALA A 117 14.66 -9.63 9.60
C ALA A 117 15.63 -10.72 10.02
N PRO A 118 16.93 -10.45 10.13
CA PRO A 118 17.88 -11.42 10.64
C PRO A 118 17.62 -11.71 12.13
N GLU A 119 17.78 -12.96 12.52
CA GLU A 119 17.78 -13.33 13.94
C GLU A 119 19.08 -12.88 14.57
N PHE A 120 18.99 -12.09 15.63
CA PHE A 120 20.13 -11.70 16.44
C PHE A 120 19.79 -11.79 17.93
N LYS A 121 20.79 -12.07 18.73
CA LYS A 121 20.69 -11.99 20.18
C LYS A 121 21.37 -10.70 20.63
N ALA A 122 20.61 -9.80 21.23
CA ALA A 122 21.16 -8.65 21.89
C ALA A 122 21.34 -9.00 23.38
N GLU A 123 22.59 -9.15 23.82
CA GLU A 123 22.92 -9.38 25.21
C GLU A 123 23.54 -8.10 25.76
N LEU A 124 22.84 -7.46 26.70
CA LEU A 124 23.39 -6.31 27.44
C LEU A 124 24.10 -6.83 28.67
N SER A 125 25.36 -6.41 28.84
CA SER A 125 26.18 -6.73 29.99
C SER A 125 26.41 -5.49 30.86
N GLY A 126 26.88 -5.69 32.09
CA GLY A 126 27.26 -4.56 32.96
C GLY A 126 28.47 -3.76 32.49
N GLU A 127 29.16 -4.23 31.43
CA GLU A 127 30.31 -3.56 30.82
C GLU A 127 29.91 -2.64 29.66
N ASP A 128 28.64 -2.76 29.19
CA ASP A 128 28.12 -1.92 28.11
C ASP A 128 27.94 -0.49 28.62
N THR A 129 28.54 0.46 27.92
CA THR A 129 28.45 1.89 28.24
C THR A 129 27.58 2.59 27.22
N VAL A 130 26.63 3.38 27.68
CA VAL A 130 25.78 4.24 26.83
C VAL A 130 26.04 5.67 27.22
N ASP A 131 26.38 6.51 26.24
CA ASP A 131 26.56 7.94 26.47
C ASP A 131 25.24 8.58 26.88
N TYR A 132 25.27 9.22 28.06
CA TYR A 132 24.14 10.00 28.55
C TYR A 132 24.42 11.48 28.31
N TYR A 133 23.58 12.11 27.51
CA TYR A 133 23.75 13.53 27.15
C TYR A 133 22.88 14.42 28.05
N ASP A 134 23.55 15.39 28.71
CA ASP A 134 22.83 16.48 29.38
C ASP A 134 22.65 17.64 28.40
N ILE A 135 21.41 17.81 27.95
CA ILE A 135 21.07 18.82 26.94
C ILE A 135 20.89 20.17 27.64
N GLN A 136 21.84 21.06 27.42
CA GLN A 136 21.73 22.45 27.86
C GLN A 136 21.00 23.30 26.81
N VAL A 137 19.89 23.89 27.23
CA VAL A 137 19.12 24.77 26.35
C VAL A 137 19.78 26.13 26.27
N ASP A 138 20.22 26.51 25.09
CA ASP A 138 20.78 27.82 24.79
C ASP A 138 19.73 28.76 24.17
N ASP A 139 20.05 30.06 24.11
CA ASP A 139 19.15 31.08 23.55
C ASP A 139 18.82 30.82 22.09
N LYS A 140 19.73 30.21 21.31
CA LYS A 140 19.51 29.85 19.91
C LYS A 140 18.46 28.75 19.74
N MET A 141 18.43 27.77 20.65
CA MET A 141 17.39 26.72 20.68
C MET A 141 16.03 27.34 21.04
N ILE A 142 16.00 28.27 22.00
CA ILE A 142 14.79 28.99 22.41
C ILE A 142 14.25 29.80 21.21
N ASP A 143 15.09 30.60 20.57
CA ASP A 143 14.72 31.39 19.40
C ASP A 143 14.21 30.52 18.24
N GLY A 144 14.84 29.35 18.01
CA GLY A 144 14.40 28.37 17.03
C GLY A 144 12.99 27.85 17.32
N GLN A 145 12.69 27.53 18.56
CA GLN A 145 11.37 27.07 18.98
C GLN A 145 10.32 28.20 18.89
N VAL A 146 10.65 29.39 19.34
CA VAL A 146 9.77 30.57 19.22
C VAL A 146 9.44 30.82 17.74
N LYS A 147 10.45 30.78 16.86
CA LYS A 147 10.25 30.96 15.42
C LYS A 147 9.34 29.88 14.82
N MET A 148 9.49 28.63 15.24
CA MET A 148 8.62 27.55 14.78
C MET A 148 7.16 27.77 15.21
N TYR A 149 6.92 28.18 16.46
CA TYR A 149 5.57 28.47 16.94
C TYR A 149 4.96 29.69 16.26
N THR A 150 5.72 30.76 16.06
CA THR A 150 5.23 31.96 15.37
C THR A 150 4.88 31.69 13.92
N GLN A 151 5.66 30.85 13.22
CA GLN A 151 5.34 30.42 11.85
C GLN A 151 4.04 29.60 11.77
N ARG A 152 3.77 28.75 12.77
CA ARG A 152 2.51 27.97 12.84
C ARG A 152 1.30 28.83 13.16
N ALA A 153 1.46 29.87 13.97
CA ALA A 153 0.39 30.77 14.41
C ALA A 153 0.23 31.99 13.49
N GLY A 154 1.08 32.13 12.48
CA GLY A 154 1.04 33.22 11.53
C GLY A 154 -0.22 33.20 10.65
N SER A 155 -0.70 34.36 10.23
CA SER A 155 -1.72 34.52 9.21
C SER A 155 -1.08 34.91 7.88
N TYR A 156 -1.69 34.44 6.78
CA TYR A 156 -1.25 34.82 5.44
C TYR A 156 -1.84 36.15 5.06
N GLU A 157 -0.98 37.09 4.67
CA GLU A 157 -1.38 38.41 4.11
C GLU A 157 -1.02 38.44 2.63
N HIS A 158 -1.89 39.08 1.83
CA HIS A 158 -1.61 39.29 0.41
C HIS A 158 -0.57 40.40 0.25
N VAL A 159 0.50 40.13 -0.51
CA VAL A 159 1.55 41.11 -0.81
C VAL A 159 1.67 41.28 -2.32
N ASP A 160 1.77 42.51 -2.78
CA ASP A 160 1.85 42.84 -4.20
C ASP A 160 3.26 42.65 -4.79
N SER A 161 4.28 42.53 -3.95
CA SER A 161 5.66 42.31 -4.36
C SER A 161 6.33 41.25 -3.50
N TYR A 162 7.12 40.41 -4.14
CA TYR A 162 7.87 39.32 -3.51
C TYR A 162 9.19 39.82 -2.92
N GLU A 163 9.42 39.55 -1.63
CA GLU A 163 10.70 39.73 -0.96
C GLU A 163 11.29 38.36 -0.64
N ALA A 164 12.58 38.13 -0.96
CA ALA A 164 13.26 36.83 -0.92
C ALA A 164 13.30 36.11 0.44
N LYS A 165 12.77 36.73 1.51
CA LYS A 165 12.73 36.15 2.86
C LYS A 165 11.54 35.19 3.12
N ASP A 166 10.51 35.19 2.26
CA ASP A 166 9.24 34.51 2.51
C ASP A 166 8.95 33.39 1.48
N MET A 167 9.97 32.59 1.18
CA MET A 167 9.95 31.57 0.14
C MET A 167 8.82 30.51 0.24
N ALA A 168 8.31 30.22 1.43
CA ALA A 168 7.32 29.15 1.62
C ALA A 168 5.92 29.51 1.08
N VAL A 169 5.58 30.79 1.01
CA VAL A 169 4.26 31.28 0.56
C VAL A 169 4.19 31.45 -0.95
N SER A 170 5.31 31.84 -1.57
CA SER A 170 5.37 32.14 -3.01
C SER A 170 5.24 30.87 -3.87
N TYR A 171 5.64 29.68 -3.39
CA TYR A 171 5.61 28.47 -4.19
C TYR A 171 4.19 27.96 -4.50
N THR A 172 3.28 27.99 -3.54
CA THR A 172 1.88 27.61 -3.76
C THR A 172 1.15 28.63 -4.64
N HIS A 173 1.51 29.89 -4.56
CA HIS A 173 0.90 30.95 -5.37
C HIS A 173 1.36 30.93 -6.83
N LEU A 174 2.65 30.72 -7.10
CA LEU A 174 3.21 30.57 -8.44
C LEU A 174 2.63 29.35 -9.16
N ARG A 175 2.44 28.23 -8.45
CA ARG A 175 1.85 27.02 -9.03
C ARG A 175 0.37 27.17 -9.38
N ALA A 176 -0.37 27.95 -8.62
CA ALA A 176 -1.77 28.28 -8.94
C ALA A 176 -1.88 29.19 -10.19
N HIS A 177 -0.89 30.02 -10.46
CA HIS A 177 -0.85 30.88 -11.65
C HIS A 177 -0.46 30.13 -12.91
N GLU A 178 0.45 29.16 -12.82
CA GLU A 178 0.84 28.31 -13.96
C GLU A 178 -0.26 27.34 -14.42
N THR A 179 -1.20 26.99 -13.56
CA THR A 179 -2.33 26.12 -13.90
C THR A 179 -3.53 26.85 -14.49
N SER A 180 -3.52 28.18 -14.59
CA SER A 180 -4.60 29.00 -15.16
C SER A 180 -4.28 29.56 -16.55
N GLN A 181 -3.23 29.10 -17.21
CA GLN A 181 -2.97 29.29 -18.63
C GLN A 181 -3.14 27.94 -19.34
#